data_873f3b3d933110b801f9273a16b3c588
#
_entry.id   873f3b3d933110b801f9273a16b3c588
#
_cell.length_a   1.000
_cell.length_b   1.000
_cell.length_c   1.000
_cell.angle_alpha   90.00
_cell.angle_beta   90.00
_cell.angle_gamma   90.00
#
_symmetry.space_group_name_H-M   'P 1'
#
loop_
_entity.id
_entity.type
_entity.pdbx_description
1 polymer ?
#
loop_
_entity_poly.entity_id
_entity_poly.type
_entity_poly.pdbx_seq_one_letter_code
_entity_poly.pdbx_strand_id
1 'polypeptide(L)'
;MTTTVAFIGLGVMGYPMAGHLANAGLSVRVWNRSGEKATQWASEHPGAACDSIALAVRDADFVMTCVGADKDLIEVFEGDEGIIANAPEGAILIDHTTASAGIAERLAESAGARKLAFIDAPVSGGQQGAQNGALTIMCGGPEQAFEKARPIMAHYARALNLMGPAGSGQKTKMVNQIAIAGLVQGLSEALHFAEQA
;
A
#
# COMPACT_ATOMS: atom_id res chain seq x y z
N MET A 1 -19.95 -13.83 4.22
CA MET A 1 -18.61 -14.35 3.86
C MET A 1 -17.59 -13.39 4.49
N THR A 2 -16.48 -13.89 5.02
CA THR A 2 -15.44 -13.07 5.59
C THR A 2 -14.60 -12.49 4.46
N THR A 3 -14.33 -11.17 4.46
CA THR A 3 -13.49 -10.52 3.45
C THR A 3 -12.06 -11.04 3.53
N THR A 4 -11.52 -11.46 2.40
CA THR A 4 -10.15 -11.97 2.27
C THR A 4 -9.22 -10.89 1.72
N VAL A 5 -8.12 -10.64 2.42
CA VAL A 5 -7.10 -9.65 2.04
C VAL A 5 -5.76 -10.34 1.88
N ALA A 6 -5.11 -10.14 0.74
CA ALA A 6 -3.70 -10.45 0.56
C ALA A 6 -2.86 -9.21 0.86
N PHE A 7 -1.78 -9.34 1.62
CA PHE A 7 -0.83 -8.25 1.87
C PHE A 7 0.58 -8.65 1.43
N ILE A 8 1.11 -7.94 0.44
CA ILE A 8 2.39 -8.21 -0.22
C ILE A 8 3.41 -7.15 0.19
N GLY A 9 4.46 -7.58 0.90
CA GLY A 9 5.50 -6.72 1.41
C GLY A 9 5.30 -6.32 2.87
N LEU A 10 6.10 -6.94 3.75
CA LEU A 10 6.07 -6.76 5.20
C LEU A 10 7.29 -5.94 5.68
N GLY A 11 7.50 -4.79 5.05
CA GLY A 11 8.45 -3.79 5.53
C GLY A 11 7.95 -3.09 6.79
N VAL A 12 8.66 -2.04 7.23
CA VAL A 12 8.31 -1.25 8.43
C VAL A 12 6.91 -0.63 8.37
N MET A 13 6.37 -0.47 7.17
CA MET A 13 5.01 0.04 6.96
C MET A 13 4.00 -1.09 6.78
N GLY A 14 4.27 -2.07 5.90
CA GLY A 14 3.33 -3.14 5.56
C GLY A 14 3.04 -4.09 6.73
N TYR A 15 4.04 -4.38 7.56
CA TYR A 15 3.90 -5.28 8.71
C TYR A 15 2.78 -4.84 9.67
N PRO A 16 2.80 -3.62 10.22
CA PRO A 16 1.72 -3.15 11.10
C PRO A 16 0.39 -2.94 10.35
N MET A 17 0.38 -2.49 9.07
CA MET A 17 -0.86 -2.33 8.32
C MET A 17 -1.59 -3.68 8.15
N ALA A 18 -0.87 -4.74 7.77
CA ALA A 18 -1.43 -6.09 7.71
C ALA A 18 -1.94 -6.57 9.08
N GLY A 19 -1.21 -6.24 10.17
CA GLY A 19 -1.61 -6.56 11.54
C GLY A 19 -2.93 -5.91 11.94
N HIS A 20 -3.15 -4.64 11.59
CA HIS A 20 -4.43 -3.95 11.85
C HIS A 20 -5.61 -4.65 11.16
N LEU A 21 -5.43 -5.11 9.91
CA LEU A 21 -6.47 -5.83 9.18
C LEU A 21 -6.81 -7.17 9.83
N ALA A 22 -5.79 -7.93 10.23
CA ALA A 22 -5.98 -9.21 10.90
C ALA A 22 -6.67 -9.05 12.26
N ASN A 23 -6.24 -8.07 13.06
CA ASN A 23 -6.84 -7.77 14.36
C ASN A 23 -8.28 -7.23 14.25
N ALA A 24 -8.67 -6.68 13.10
CA ALA A 24 -10.03 -6.29 12.79
C ALA A 24 -10.94 -7.47 12.37
N GLY A 25 -10.40 -8.70 12.31
CA GLY A 25 -11.14 -9.92 11.99
C GLY A 25 -11.27 -10.24 10.50
N LEU A 26 -10.48 -9.59 9.65
CA LEU A 26 -10.38 -9.93 8.23
C LEU A 26 -9.54 -11.20 8.05
N SER A 27 -9.82 -11.97 6.99
CA SER A 27 -8.99 -13.11 6.60
C SER A 27 -7.74 -12.61 5.87
N VAL A 28 -6.61 -12.50 6.57
CA VAL A 28 -5.38 -11.93 6.00
C VAL A 28 -4.39 -13.03 5.63
N ARG A 29 -3.91 -12.98 4.38
CA ARG A 29 -2.79 -13.77 3.89
C ARG A 29 -1.64 -12.83 3.57
N VAL A 30 -0.44 -13.16 4.02
CA VAL A 30 0.73 -12.32 3.81
C VAL A 30 1.80 -13.03 3.00
N TRP A 31 2.48 -12.25 2.17
CA TRP A 31 3.69 -12.69 1.48
C TRP A 31 4.78 -11.62 1.58
N ASN A 32 6.00 -12.07 1.73
CA ASN A 32 7.18 -11.21 1.68
C ASN A 32 8.34 -11.92 1.01
N ARG A 33 9.17 -11.20 0.25
CA ARG A 33 10.34 -11.75 -0.43
C ARG A 33 11.28 -12.53 0.52
N SER A 34 11.48 -12.06 1.75
CA SER A 34 12.03 -12.87 2.83
C SER A 34 10.89 -13.59 3.55
N GLY A 35 10.76 -14.89 3.32
CA GLY A 35 9.70 -15.73 3.90
C GLY A 35 9.71 -15.76 5.43
N GLU A 36 10.87 -15.59 6.06
CA GLU A 36 11.00 -15.51 7.53
C GLU A 36 10.13 -14.41 8.13
N LYS A 37 10.04 -13.24 7.47
CA LYS A 37 9.17 -12.14 7.93
C LYS A 37 7.68 -12.48 7.85
N ALA A 38 7.26 -13.20 6.82
CA ALA A 38 5.88 -13.65 6.70
C ALA A 38 5.54 -14.68 7.79
N THR A 39 6.44 -15.62 8.05
CA THR A 39 6.31 -16.62 9.11
C THR A 39 6.26 -15.95 10.49
N GLN A 40 7.15 -14.99 10.75
CA GLN A 40 7.15 -14.22 11.99
C GLN A 40 5.81 -13.48 12.15
N TRP A 41 5.35 -12.77 11.12
CA TRP A 41 4.08 -12.05 11.17
C TRP A 41 2.90 -12.98 11.50
N ALA A 42 2.84 -14.17 10.88
CA ALA A 42 1.78 -15.15 11.13
C ALA A 42 1.85 -15.79 12.53
N SER A 43 2.99 -15.70 13.22
CA SER A 43 3.11 -16.12 14.63
C SER A 43 2.58 -15.08 15.61
N GLU A 44 2.50 -13.81 15.19
CA GLU A 44 2.11 -12.67 16.02
C GLU A 44 0.67 -12.19 15.76
N HIS A 45 0.09 -12.52 14.59
CA HIS A 45 -1.21 -12.04 14.14
C HIS A 45 -2.11 -13.18 13.64
N PRO A 46 -3.46 -13.05 13.76
CA PRO A 46 -4.40 -14.03 13.21
C PRO A 46 -4.45 -13.92 11.68
N GLY A 47 -3.64 -14.73 11.00
CA GLY A 47 -3.54 -14.76 9.54
C GLY A 47 -2.60 -15.86 9.07
N ALA A 48 -2.32 -15.92 7.79
CA ALA A 48 -1.49 -16.97 7.20
C ALA A 48 -0.34 -16.40 6.35
N ALA A 49 0.87 -16.95 6.54
CA ALA A 49 1.98 -16.74 5.63
C ALA A 49 1.82 -17.63 4.40
N CYS A 50 2.12 -17.09 3.22
CA CYS A 50 2.08 -17.80 1.96
C CYS A 50 3.47 -17.90 1.34
N ASP A 51 3.76 -19.03 0.68
CA ASP A 51 5.06 -19.29 0.06
C ASP A 51 5.22 -18.58 -1.30
N SER A 52 4.13 -18.14 -1.92
CA SER A 52 4.16 -17.38 -3.18
C SER A 52 3.08 -16.29 -3.21
N ILE A 53 3.29 -15.29 -4.09
CA ILE A 53 2.29 -14.25 -4.37
C ILE A 53 1.00 -14.90 -4.90
N ALA A 54 1.11 -15.84 -5.83
CA ALA A 54 -0.03 -16.54 -6.41
C ALA A 54 -0.90 -17.22 -5.33
N LEU A 55 -0.31 -17.85 -4.31
CA LEU A 55 -1.05 -18.44 -3.20
C LEU A 55 -1.71 -17.39 -2.31
N ALA A 56 -1.04 -16.26 -2.08
CA ALA A 56 -1.59 -15.19 -1.26
C ALA A 56 -2.83 -14.56 -1.90
N VAL A 57 -2.81 -14.32 -3.21
CA VAL A 57 -3.84 -13.54 -3.92
C VAL A 57 -5.01 -14.36 -4.48
N ARG A 58 -4.90 -15.69 -4.55
CA ARG A 58 -5.82 -16.60 -5.26
C ARG A 58 -7.33 -16.31 -5.07
N ASP A 59 -7.73 -16.03 -3.83
CA ASP A 59 -9.15 -15.82 -3.48
C ASP A 59 -9.33 -14.49 -2.74
N ALA A 60 -8.44 -13.52 -3.00
CA ALA A 60 -8.46 -12.25 -2.30
C ALA A 60 -9.48 -11.29 -2.92
N ASP A 61 -10.32 -10.69 -2.09
CA ASP A 61 -11.19 -9.58 -2.49
C ASP A 61 -10.36 -8.30 -2.67
N PHE A 62 -9.33 -8.13 -1.82
CA PHE A 62 -8.41 -7.00 -1.84
C PHE A 62 -6.97 -7.50 -1.80
N VAL A 63 -6.12 -6.91 -2.65
CA VAL A 63 -4.68 -7.17 -2.63
C VAL A 63 -3.96 -5.88 -2.32
N MET A 64 -3.27 -5.83 -1.19
CA MET A 64 -2.50 -4.68 -0.74
C MET A 64 -1.02 -4.91 -0.95
N THR A 65 -0.31 -3.90 -1.42
CA THR A 65 1.14 -3.93 -1.61
C THR A 65 1.82 -2.78 -0.88
N CYS A 66 3.00 -3.05 -0.33
CA CYS A 66 3.89 -2.03 0.20
C CYS A 66 5.33 -2.51 0.04
N VAL A 67 5.95 -2.21 -1.08
CA VAL A 67 7.29 -2.67 -1.48
C VAL A 67 8.28 -1.51 -1.65
N GLY A 68 9.40 -1.71 -2.31
CA GLY A 68 10.50 -0.74 -2.31
C GLY A 68 10.33 0.39 -3.31
N ALA A 69 10.18 0.09 -4.60
CA ALA A 69 10.23 1.07 -5.69
C ALA A 69 9.56 0.51 -6.97
N ASP A 70 9.54 1.31 -8.04
CA ASP A 70 8.96 0.95 -9.34
C ASP A 70 9.37 -0.45 -9.83
N LYS A 71 10.65 -0.81 -9.73
CA LYS A 71 11.16 -2.13 -10.14
C LYS A 71 10.55 -3.28 -9.34
N ASP A 72 10.39 -3.08 -8.02
CA ASP A 72 9.80 -4.08 -7.15
C ASP A 72 8.29 -4.22 -7.43
N LEU A 73 7.62 -3.12 -7.81
CA LEU A 73 6.22 -3.15 -8.26
C LEU A 73 6.06 -3.93 -9.56
N ILE A 74 6.93 -3.71 -10.56
CA ILE A 74 6.90 -4.49 -11.80
C ILE A 74 7.06 -5.99 -11.48
N GLU A 75 8.02 -6.34 -10.64
CA GLU A 75 8.29 -7.73 -10.25
C GLU A 75 7.06 -8.39 -9.58
N VAL A 76 6.44 -7.72 -8.61
CA VAL A 76 5.33 -8.32 -7.85
C VAL A 76 3.98 -8.27 -8.59
N PHE A 77 3.78 -7.31 -9.51
CA PHE A 77 2.52 -7.17 -10.22
C PHE A 77 2.46 -7.90 -11.57
N GLU A 78 3.53 -7.82 -12.40
CA GLU A 78 3.49 -8.20 -13.82
C GLU A 78 4.17 -9.54 -14.14
N GLY A 79 4.87 -10.18 -13.20
CA GLY A 79 5.46 -11.51 -13.42
C GLY A 79 4.40 -12.61 -13.58
N ASP A 80 4.79 -13.77 -14.13
CA ASP A 80 3.91 -14.93 -14.28
C ASP A 80 3.32 -15.41 -12.94
N GLU A 81 4.09 -15.30 -11.87
CA GLU A 81 3.68 -15.55 -10.50
C GLU A 81 3.13 -14.28 -9.82
N GLY A 82 2.99 -13.18 -10.56
CA GLY A 82 2.62 -11.86 -10.06
C GLY A 82 1.14 -11.72 -9.76
N ILE A 83 0.79 -10.59 -9.14
CA ILE A 83 -0.57 -10.27 -8.68
C ILE A 83 -1.57 -10.28 -9.83
N ILE A 84 -1.26 -9.58 -10.94
CA ILE A 84 -2.20 -9.40 -12.06
C ILE A 84 -2.55 -10.73 -12.74
N ALA A 85 -1.60 -11.65 -12.81
CA ALA A 85 -1.83 -12.98 -13.40
C ALA A 85 -2.70 -13.88 -12.51
N ASN A 86 -2.63 -13.74 -11.19
CA ASN A 86 -3.15 -14.70 -10.23
C ASN A 86 -4.31 -14.20 -9.35
N ALA A 87 -4.56 -12.89 -9.31
CA ALA A 87 -5.70 -12.34 -8.58
C ALA A 87 -7.04 -12.68 -9.29
N PRO A 88 -8.11 -12.95 -8.53
CA PRO A 88 -9.41 -13.25 -9.11
C PRO A 88 -10.02 -12.03 -9.81
N GLU A 89 -10.79 -12.26 -10.88
CA GLU A 89 -11.53 -11.19 -11.56
C GLU A 89 -12.40 -10.40 -10.56
N GLY A 90 -12.35 -9.09 -10.62
CA GLY A 90 -13.07 -8.19 -9.72
C GLY A 90 -12.34 -7.83 -8.43
N ALA A 91 -11.18 -8.43 -8.14
CA ALA A 91 -10.35 -8.01 -7.02
C ALA A 91 -9.89 -6.55 -7.16
N ILE A 92 -9.70 -5.90 -6.02
CA ILE A 92 -9.20 -4.51 -5.95
C ILE A 92 -7.75 -4.54 -5.47
N LEU A 93 -6.87 -4.03 -6.31
CA LEU A 93 -5.43 -3.91 -6.04
C LEU A 93 -5.14 -2.52 -5.45
N ILE A 94 -4.45 -2.46 -4.33
CA ILE A 94 -4.18 -1.23 -3.59
C ILE A 94 -2.69 -1.15 -3.30
N ASP A 95 -2.01 -0.18 -3.91
CA ASP A 95 -0.56 -0.02 -3.73
C ASP A 95 -0.21 1.15 -2.83
N HIS A 96 0.38 0.84 -1.68
CA HIS A 96 0.86 1.83 -0.70
C HIS A 96 2.31 2.24 -0.91
N THR A 97 2.98 1.67 -1.90
CA THR A 97 4.37 2.02 -2.22
C THR A 97 4.47 3.48 -2.65
N THR A 98 5.47 4.19 -2.18
CA THR A 98 5.83 5.48 -2.75
C THR A 98 6.64 5.23 -4.02
N ALA A 99 6.05 5.49 -5.18
CA ALA A 99 6.57 5.15 -6.49
C ALA A 99 6.31 6.29 -7.50
N SER A 100 6.69 6.10 -8.77
CA SER A 100 6.38 7.07 -9.80
C SER A 100 4.89 7.05 -10.17
N ALA A 101 4.34 8.21 -10.58
CA ALA A 101 2.97 8.26 -11.11
C ALA A 101 2.83 7.43 -12.39
N GLY A 102 3.90 7.36 -13.20
CA GLY A 102 3.91 6.58 -14.44
C GLY A 102 3.77 5.08 -14.20
N ILE A 103 4.39 4.53 -13.15
CA ILE A 103 4.20 3.10 -12.83
C ILE A 103 2.77 2.85 -12.33
N ALA A 104 2.18 3.75 -11.55
CA ALA A 104 0.80 3.62 -11.10
C ALA A 104 -0.20 3.62 -12.27
N GLU A 105 -0.01 4.52 -13.24
CA GLU A 105 -0.82 4.58 -14.46
C GLU A 105 -0.68 3.30 -15.30
N ARG A 106 0.55 2.78 -15.48
CA ARG A 106 0.84 1.52 -16.16
C ARG A 106 0.17 0.32 -15.48
N LEU A 107 0.31 0.21 -14.17
CA LEU A 107 -0.30 -0.91 -13.41
C LEU A 107 -1.82 -0.85 -13.44
N ALA A 108 -2.41 0.34 -13.44
CA ALA A 108 -3.85 0.51 -13.60
C ALA A 108 -4.35 0.02 -14.97
N GLU A 109 -3.60 0.30 -16.05
CA GLU A 109 -3.91 -0.21 -17.39
C GLU A 109 -3.79 -1.73 -17.46
N SER A 110 -2.68 -2.28 -16.97
CA SER A 110 -2.44 -3.73 -16.94
C SER A 110 -3.50 -4.48 -16.11
N ALA A 111 -3.87 -3.95 -14.95
CA ALA A 111 -4.92 -4.49 -14.10
C ALA A 111 -6.29 -4.45 -14.79
N GLY A 112 -6.63 -3.31 -15.43
CA GLY A 112 -7.87 -3.13 -16.16
C GLY A 112 -8.07 -4.13 -17.29
N ALA A 113 -7.00 -4.50 -18.02
CA ALA A 113 -7.02 -5.53 -19.06
C ALA A 113 -7.41 -6.93 -18.52
N ARG A 114 -7.29 -7.16 -17.20
CA ARG A 114 -7.67 -8.38 -16.49
C ARG A 114 -8.92 -8.21 -15.63
N LYS A 115 -9.68 -7.12 -15.84
CA LYS A 115 -10.88 -6.76 -15.08
C LYS A 115 -10.64 -6.62 -13.57
N LEU A 116 -9.45 -6.19 -13.20
CA LEU A 116 -9.07 -5.83 -11.85
C LEU A 116 -9.14 -4.30 -11.72
N ALA A 117 -9.47 -3.79 -10.54
CA ALA A 117 -9.36 -2.37 -10.25
C ALA A 117 -8.03 -2.10 -9.55
N PHE A 118 -7.39 -0.96 -9.88
CA PHE A 118 -6.13 -0.56 -9.24
C PHE A 118 -6.28 0.82 -8.59
N ILE A 119 -5.71 0.95 -7.39
CA ILE A 119 -5.65 2.19 -6.60
C ILE A 119 -4.21 2.40 -6.18
N ASP A 120 -3.60 3.50 -6.60
CA ASP A 120 -2.36 3.99 -5.99
C ASP A 120 -2.72 4.74 -4.71
N ALA A 121 -2.14 4.33 -3.61
CA ALA A 121 -2.54 4.73 -2.27
C ALA A 121 -1.32 5.03 -1.36
N PRO A 122 -0.35 5.85 -1.79
CA PRO A 122 0.79 6.20 -0.96
C PRO A 122 0.37 6.85 0.35
N VAL A 123 1.19 6.64 1.38
CA VAL A 123 0.86 6.98 2.76
C VAL A 123 1.76 8.09 3.32
N SER A 124 1.25 8.81 4.31
CA SER A 124 1.99 9.75 5.14
C SER A 124 1.72 9.47 6.62
N GLY A 125 2.75 9.60 7.47
CA GLY A 125 2.68 9.32 8.91
C GLY A 125 3.86 8.48 9.42
N GLY A 126 4.69 7.94 8.50
CA GLY A 126 5.87 7.14 8.82
C GLY A 126 5.53 5.86 9.59
N GLN A 127 6.57 5.21 10.11
CA GLN A 127 6.44 3.96 10.85
C GLN A 127 5.48 4.09 12.04
N GLN A 128 5.58 5.17 12.80
CA GLN A 128 4.73 5.40 13.96
C GLN A 128 3.25 5.55 13.58
N GLY A 129 2.97 6.24 12.46
CA GLY A 129 1.62 6.34 11.91
C GLY A 129 1.06 4.99 11.49
N ALA A 130 1.87 4.12 10.89
CA ALA A 130 1.48 2.77 10.53
C ALA A 130 1.20 1.90 11.78
N GLN A 131 2.08 1.94 12.78
CA GLN A 131 1.91 1.20 14.04
C GLN A 131 0.65 1.63 14.81
N ASN A 132 0.33 2.92 14.80
CA ASN A 132 -0.81 3.47 15.53
C ASN A 132 -2.14 3.44 14.73
N GLY A 133 -2.15 2.91 13.50
CA GLY A 133 -3.34 2.94 12.65
C GLY A 133 -3.78 4.36 12.28
N ALA A 134 -2.85 5.30 12.15
CA ALA A 134 -3.12 6.73 12.03
C ALA A 134 -2.51 7.35 10.76
N LEU A 135 -2.42 6.58 9.67
CA LEU A 135 -1.89 7.04 8.40
C LEU A 135 -2.85 8.01 7.70
N THR A 136 -2.30 8.93 6.94
CA THR A 136 -3.01 9.68 5.90
C THR A 136 -2.72 9.02 4.56
N ILE A 137 -3.76 8.64 3.82
CA ILE A 137 -3.63 7.93 2.54
C ILE A 137 -4.19 8.81 1.42
N MET A 138 -3.40 9.02 0.38
CA MET A 138 -3.76 9.78 -0.81
C MET A 138 -4.02 8.78 -1.94
N CYS A 139 -5.27 8.61 -2.34
CA CYS A 139 -5.65 7.58 -3.30
C CYS A 139 -5.85 8.16 -4.70
N GLY A 140 -5.39 7.43 -5.71
CA GLY A 140 -5.71 7.66 -7.12
C GLY A 140 -6.30 6.39 -7.72
N GLY A 141 -7.43 6.50 -8.43
CA GLY A 141 -8.07 5.35 -9.05
C GLY A 141 -9.56 5.52 -9.27
N PRO A 142 -10.27 4.44 -9.68
CA PRO A 142 -11.71 4.49 -9.89
C PRO A 142 -12.47 4.73 -8.58
N GLU A 143 -13.40 5.68 -8.57
CA GLU A 143 -14.20 6.03 -7.38
C GLU A 143 -14.95 4.82 -6.79
N GLN A 144 -15.51 3.98 -7.65
CA GLN A 144 -16.24 2.79 -7.22
C GLN A 144 -15.35 1.78 -6.47
N ALA A 145 -14.10 1.62 -6.92
CA ALA A 145 -13.12 0.77 -6.25
C ALA A 145 -12.67 1.40 -4.92
N PHE A 146 -12.44 2.72 -4.91
CA PHE A 146 -12.09 3.45 -3.70
C PHE A 146 -13.17 3.33 -2.62
N GLU A 147 -14.45 3.51 -2.95
CA GLU A 147 -15.53 3.39 -1.97
C GLU A 147 -15.64 1.98 -1.37
N LYS A 148 -15.37 0.93 -2.16
CA LYS A 148 -15.30 -0.45 -1.66
C LYS A 148 -14.07 -0.70 -0.77
N ALA A 149 -12.93 -0.10 -1.12
CA ALA A 149 -11.67 -0.26 -0.39
C ALA A 149 -11.58 0.63 0.87
N ARG A 150 -12.32 1.73 0.91
CA ARG A 150 -12.34 2.69 2.01
C ARG A 150 -12.52 2.05 3.40
N PRO A 151 -13.52 1.20 3.65
CA PRO A 151 -13.70 0.57 4.96
C PRO A 151 -12.53 -0.34 5.35
N ILE A 152 -11.86 -0.96 4.37
CA ILE A 152 -10.71 -1.83 4.61
C ILE A 152 -9.49 -1.00 5.00
N MET A 153 -9.17 0.05 4.24
CA MET A 153 -8.05 0.95 4.55
C MET A 153 -8.26 1.76 5.83
N ALA A 154 -9.50 1.97 6.25
CA ALA A 154 -9.84 2.69 7.48
C ALA A 154 -9.29 2.03 8.76
N HIS A 155 -8.97 0.73 8.74
CA HIS A 155 -8.40 0.04 9.89
C HIS A 155 -7.00 0.52 10.28
N TYR A 156 -6.27 1.16 9.34
CA TYR A 156 -4.92 1.70 9.61
C TYR A 156 -4.77 3.17 9.16
N ALA A 157 -5.87 3.83 8.86
CA ALA A 157 -5.84 5.22 8.39
C ALA A 157 -6.66 6.16 9.27
N ARG A 158 -6.11 7.34 9.53
CA ARG A 158 -6.82 8.48 10.12
C ARG A 158 -7.56 9.30 9.06
N ALA A 159 -7.01 9.39 7.86
CA ALA A 159 -7.57 10.15 6.75
C ALA A 159 -7.36 9.41 5.42
N LEU A 160 -8.41 9.37 4.61
CA LEU A 160 -8.48 8.70 3.32
C LEU A 160 -9.13 9.64 2.31
N ASN A 161 -8.41 10.02 1.25
CA ASN A 161 -8.93 10.93 0.24
C ASN A 161 -8.66 10.40 -1.16
N LEU A 162 -9.70 10.37 -1.99
CA LEU A 162 -9.55 10.15 -3.42
C LEU A 162 -9.13 11.46 -4.08
N MET A 163 -7.95 11.46 -4.71
CA MET A 163 -7.32 12.65 -5.29
C MET A 163 -7.59 12.79 -6.80
N GLY A 164 -8.12 11.74 -7.43
CA GLY A 164 -8.40 11.71 -8.87
C GLY A 164 -8.15 10.33 -9.48
N PRO A 165 -7.94 10.25 -10.81
CA PRO A 165 -7.64 8.99 -11.48
C PRO A 165 -6.30 8.38 -11.03
N ALA A 166 -5.98 7.18 -11.52
CA ALA A 166 -4.72 6.50 -11.22
C ALA A 166 -3.50 7.42 -11.44
N GLY A 167 -2.53 7.34 -10.53
CA GLY A 167 -1.36 8.22 -10.45
C GLY A 167 -1.58 9.50 -9.65
N SER A 168 -2.83 9.90 -9.34
CA SER A 168 -3.11 11.13 -8.59
C SER A 168 -2.68 11.03 -7.13
N GLY A 169 -2.74 9.87 -6.52
CA GLY A 169 -2.22 9.61 -5.18
C GLY A 169 -0.70 9.85 -5.13
N GLN A 170 0.04 9.27 -6.07
CA GLN A 170 1.49 9.45 -6.18
C GLN A 170 1.88 10.92 -6.44
N LYS A 171 1.18 11.61 -7.36
CA LYS A 171 1.39 13.04 -7.62
C LYS A 171 1.16 13.88 -6.37
N THR A 172 0.10 13.58 -5.61
CA THR A 172 -0.19 14.26 -4.34
C THR A 172 0.89 13.97 -3.30
N LYS A 173 1.37 12.71 -3.23
CA LYS A 173 2.50 12.36 -2.35
C LYS A 173 3.77 13.11 -2.72
N MET A 174 4.08 13.30 -4.00
CA MET A 174 5.23 14.09 -4.46
C MET A 174 5.12 15.55 -4.00
N VAL A 175 3.96 16.19 -4.16
CA VAL A 175 3.70 17.55 -3.67
C VAL A 175 3.93 17.65 -2.15
N ASN A 176 3.38 16.69 -1.39
CA ASN A 176 3.60 16.63 0.05
C ASN A 176 5.10 16.51 0.42
N GLN A 177 5.86 15.68 -0.29
CA GLN A 177 7.29 15.49 -0.03
C GLN A 177 8.12 16.73 -0.36
N ILE A 178 7.81 17.44 -1.43
CA ILE A 178 8.45 18.72 -1.78
C ILE A 178 8.20 19.75 -0.68
N ALA A 179 6.95 19.88 -0.22
CA ALA A 179 6.59 20.82 0.84
C ALA A 179 7.32 20.51 2.16
N ILE A 180 7.37 19.24 2.57
CA ILE A 180 8.07 18.81 3.79
C ILE A 180 9.58 19.07 3.67
N ALA A 181 10.20 18.73 2.56
CA ALA A 181 11.62 18.93 2.35
C ALA A 181 12.00 20.42 2.44
N GLY A 182 11.23 21.31 1.78
CA GLY A 182 11.44 22.75 1.83
C GLY A 182 11.27 23.34 3.24
N LEU A 183 10.22 22.89 3.95
CA LEU A 183 9.97 23.34 5.33
C LEU A 183 11.10 22.93 6.28
N VAL A 184 11.51 21.67 6.24
CA VAL A 184 12.57 21.16 7.13
C VAL A 184 13.90 21.84 6.85
N GLN A 185 14.28 22.00 5.57
CA GLN A 185 15.50 22.68 5.18
C GLN A 185 15.50 24.14 5.64
N GLY A 186 14.45 24.90 5.33
CA GLY A 186 14.35 26.32 5.71
C GLY A 186 14.36 26.53 7.23
N LEU A 187 13.66 25.66 7.98
CA LEU A 187 13.67 25.73 9.45
C LEU A 187 15.06 25.42 10.02
N SER A 188 15.74 24.41 9.49
CA SER A 188 17.08 24.02 9.94
C SER A 188 18.10 25.17 9.72
N GLU A 189 18.04 25.82 8.57
CA GLU A 189 18.92 26.97 8.27
C GLU A 189 18.60 28.18 9.17
N ALA A 190 17.31 28.45 9.41
CA ALA A 190 16.91 29.57 10.28
C ALA A 190 17.38 29.36 11.74
N LEU A 191 17.26 28.13 12.26
CA LEU A 191 17.75 27.80 13.61
C LEU A 191 19.27 27.91 13.68
N HIS A 192 20.00 27.38 12.70
CA HIS A 192 21.45 27.50 12.66
C HIS A 192 21.92 28.95 12.60
N PHE A 193 21.27 29.78 11.77
CA PHE A 193 21.56 31.21 11.73
C PHE A 193 21.36 31.89 13.11
N ALA A 194 20.25 31.57 13.78
CA ALA A 194 19.94 32.14 15.09
C ALA A 194 20.98 31.75 16.17
N GLU A 195 21.57 30.54 16.09
CA GLU A 195 22.62 30.10 17.00
C GLU A 195 23.96 30.82 16.77
N GLN A 196 24.19 31.36 15.58
CA GLN A 196 25.43 32.06 15.21
C GLN A 196 25.33 33.59 15.39
N ALA A 197 24.13 34.14 15.51
CA ALA A 197 23.88 35.59 15.64
C ALA A 197 23.92 36.05 17.09
#